data_0d69a1195259d48a06ca6ccf8bdea396
#
_entry.id   0d69a1195259d48a06ca6ccf8bdea396
#
_cell.length_a   1.000
_cell.length_b   1.000
_cell.length_c   1.000
_cell.angle_alpha   90.00
_cell.angle_beta   90.00
_cell.angle_gamma   90.00
#
_symmetry.space_group_name_H-M   'P 1'
#
loop_
_entity.id
_entity.type
_entity.pdbx_description
1 polymer ?
#
loop_
_entity_poly.entity_id
_entity_poly.type
_entity_poly.pdbx_seq_one_letter_code
_entity_poly.pdbx_strand_id
1 'polypeptide(L)'
;MSQQHVSTRVANLIRFKWVTGAMSGLVAGIGMGIVFHAGANLMPFVGALYGWPTVVGGWVVHLVNSAVAGLVFAVIVSRPILREQTASVAESVAAGVVYAAAIGLVSTGLLLPLSMNMLGVQSFPEPLVPLPGMLGSFLVILSVGVAHLVYGLLLGSTYALSRERLAMETVPTEG
;
A
#
# COMPACT_ATOMS: atom_id res chain seq x y z
N MET A 1 30.27 -11.95 24.21
CA MET A 1 29.73 -11.55 22.89
C MET A 1 30.31 -10.20 22.54
N SER A 2 31.06 -10.10 21.42
CA SER A 2 31.74 -8.85 21.07
C SER A 2 30.71 -7.78 20.61
N GLN A 3 31.01 -6.51 20.85
CA GLN A 3 30.16 -5.37 20.41
C GLN A 3 29.90 -5.37 18.90
N GLN A 4 30.82 -5.92 18.10
CA GLN A 4 30.67 -6.09 16.65
C GLN A 4 29.50 -7.00 16.26
N HIS A 5 29.29 -8.11 16.98
CA HIS A 5 28.15 -9.01 16.70
C HIS A 5 26.78 -8.37 17.00
N VAL A 6 26.70 -7.52 18.02
CA VAL A 6 25.46 -6.81 18.38
C VAL A 6 25.15 -5.74 17.33
N SER A 7 26.15 -4.98 16.89
CA SER A 7 25.95 -3.92 15.88
C SER A 7 25.51 -4.48 14.52
N THR A 8 26.09 -5.62 14.09
CA THR A 8 25.71 -6.27 12.83
C THR A 8 24.28 -6.82 12.88
N ARG A 9 23.85 -7.42 14.00
CA ARG A 9 22.48 -7.90 14.16
C ARG A 9 21.46 -6.74 14.14
N VAL A 10 21.75 -5.64 14.81
CA VAL A 10 20.88 -4.46 14.83
C VAL A 10 20.78 -3.84 13.43
N ALA A 11 21.88 -3.72 12.70
CA ALA A 11 21.89 -3.20 11.33
C ALA A 11 21.08 -4.10 10.37
N ASN A 12 21.17 -5.42 10.49
CA ASN A 12 20.40 -6.36 9.69
C ASN A 12 18.91 -6.30 9.99
N LEU A 13 18.50 -6.16 11.25
CA LEU A 13 17.09 -5.99 11.64
C LEU A 13 16.50 -4.69 11.10
N ILE A 14 17.27 -3.60 11.14
CA ILE A 14 16.83 -2.30 10.61
C ILE A 14 16.67 -2.39 9.09
N ARG A 15 17.70 -2.87 8.39
CA ARG A 15 17.68 -3.03 6.92
C ARG A 15 16.52 -3.91 6.47
N PHE A 16 16.29 -5.00 7.18
CA PHE A 16 15.21 -5.91 6.88
C PHE A 16 13.82 -5.26 6.96
N LYS A 17 13.54 -4.52 8.02
CA LYS A 17 12.28 -3.81 8.20
C LYS A 17 11.96 -2.88 7.02
N TRP A 18 12.96 -2.15 6.53
CA TRP A 18 12.79 -1.25 5.40
C TRP A 18 12.51 -2.00 4.09
N VAL A 19 13.27 -3.05 3.83
CA VAL A 19 13.07 -3.88 2.63
C VAL A 19 11.71 -4.56 2.65
N THR A 20 11.35 -5.18 3.77
CA THR A 20 10.05 -5.85 3.90
C THR A 20 8.89 -4.87 3.74
N GLY A 21 8.97 -3.69 4.38
CA GLY A 21 7.94 -2.67 4.24
C GLY A 21 7.75 -2.21 2.79
N ALA A 22 8.86 -1.87 2.10
CA ALA A 22 8.82 -1.44 0.71
C ALA A 22 8.28 -2.53 -0.23
N MET A 23 8.75 -3.76 -0.09
CA MET A 23 8.32 -4.90 -0.93
C MET A 23 6.85 -5.25 -0.69
N SER A 24 6.41 -5.27 0.56
CA SER A 24 4.99 -5.50 0.88
C SER A 24 4.10 -4.39 0.31
N GLY A 25 4.56 -3.13 0.39
CA GLY A 25 3.88 -2.00 -0.22
C GLY A 25 3.81 -2.11 -1.75
N LEU A 26 4.88 -2.55 -2.42
CA LEU A 26 4.89 -2.77 -3.86
C LEU A 26 3.92 -3.88 -4.29
N VAL A 27 3.94 -5.04 -3.61
CA VAL A 27 3.00 -6.14 -3.90
C VAL A 27 1.56 -5.68 -3.71
N ALA A 28 1.27 -5.00 -2.61
CA ALA A 28 -0.05 -4.44 -2.34
C ALA A 28 -0.44 -3.37 -3.39
N GLY A 29 0.51 -2.52 -3.77
CA GLY A 29 0.34 -1.50 -4.81
C GLY A 29 0.02 -2.07 -6.18
N ILE A 30 0.63 -3.19 -6.58
CA ILE A 30 0.28 -3.86 -7.83
C ILE A 30 -1.19 -4.31 -7.79
N GLY A 31 -1.63 -4.97 -6.72
CA GLY A 31 -3.02 -5.41 -6.58
C GLY A 31 -4.01 -4.25 -6.60
N MET A 32 -3.75 -3.21 -5.83
CA MET A 32 -4.55 -1.98 -5.81
C MET A 32 -4.57 -1.29 -7.17
N GLY A 33 -3.41 -1.19 -7.81
CA GLY A 33 -3.24 -0.54 -9.10
C GLY A 33 -4.03 -1.22 -10.22
N ILE A 34 -4.13 -2.55 -10.20
CA ILE A 34 -4.97 -3.30 -11.15
C ILE A 34 -6.44 -2.89 -10.99
N VAL A 35 -6.94 -2.79 -9.75
CA VAL A 35 -8.32 -2.37 -9.48
C VAL A 35 -8.55 -0.91 -9.89
N PHE A 36 -7.61 -0.01 -9.60
CA PHE A 36 -7.66 1.39 -10.01
C PHE A 36 -7.68 1.55 -11.53
N HIS A 37 -6.86 0.78 -12.23
CA HIS A 37 -6.76 0.83 -13.67
C HIS A 37 -8.01 0.26 -14.34
N ALA A 38 -8.38 -0.99 -13.99
CA ALA A 38 -9.47 -1.70 -14.63
C ALA A 38 -10.87 -1.21 -14.20
N GLY A 39 -11.04 -0.89 -12.92
CA GLY A 39 -12.35 -0.53 -12.36
C GLY A 39 -12.71 0.95 -12.45
N ALA A 40 -11.71 1.84 -12.39
CA ALA A 40 -11.95 3.26 -12.24
C ALA A 40 -11.17 4.16 -13.20
N ASN A 41 -10.27 3.60 -14.01
CA ASN A 41 -9.39 4.36 -14.93
C ASN A 41 -8.65 5.54 -14.25
N LEU A 42 -8.19 5.33 -13.00
CA LEU A 42 -7.66 6.39 -12.14
C LEU A 42 -6.18 6.70 -12.36
N MET A 43 -5.45 5.91 -13.16
CA MET A 43 -4.00 6.11 -13.32
C MET A 43 -3.62 7.49 -13.82
N PRO A 44 -4.28 8.10 -14.83
CA PRO A 44 -3.96 9.47 -15.25
C PRO A 44 -4.15 10.50 -14.14
N PHE A 45 -5.13 10.30 -13.25
CA PHE A 45 -5.40 11.18 -12.10
C PHE A 45 -4.30 11.09 -11.04
N VAL A 46 -3.80 9.88 -10.77
CA VAL A 46 -2.65 9.68 -9.88
C VAL A 46 -1.40 10.34 -10.46
N GLY A 47 -1.15 10.17 -11.76
CA GLY A 47 -0.03 10.82 -12.45
C GLY A 47 -0.12 12.34 -12.46
N ALA A 48 -1.33 12.91 -12.55
CA ALA A 48 -1.56 14.35 -12.57
C ALA A 48 -1.02 15.05 -11.31
N LEU A 49 -1.10 14.43 -10.14
CA LEU A 49 -0.54 14.94 -8.88
C LEU A 49 0.97 15.23 -8.95
N TYR A 50 1.65 14.65 -9.93
CA TYR A 50 3.11 14.78 -10.13
C TYR A 50 3.45 15.40 -11.49
N GLY A 51 2.45 16.00 -12.16
CA GLY A 51 2.66 16.62 -13.47
C GLY A 51 2.82 15.63 -14.63
N TRP A 52 2.48 14.37 -14.44
CA TRP A 52 2.58 13.31 -15.46
C TRP A 52 1.24 12.58 -15.69
N PRO A 53 0.21 13.26 -16.26
CA PRO A 53 -1.16 12.78 -16.35
C PRO A 53 -1.36 11.71 -17.44
N THR A 54 -0.60 10.63 -17.37
CA THR A 54 -0.69 9.48 -18.29
C THR A 54 -0.90 8.18 -17.50
N VAL A 55 -1.37 7.14 -18.18
CA VAL A 55 -1.49 5.81 -17.56
C VAL A 55 -0.14 5.32 -17.04
N VAL A 56 0.93 5.49 -17.83
CA VAL A 56 2.28 5.07 -17.44
C VAL A 56 2.78 5.90 -16.26
N GLY A 57 2.64 7.22 -16.32
CA GLY A 57 2.99 8.12 -15.22
C GLY A 57 2.26 7.76 -13.93
N GLY A 58 0.96 7.50 -14.03
CA GLY A 58 0.14 7.06 -12.90
C GLY A 58 0.64 5.76 -12.29
N TRP A 59 0.95 4.74 -13.09
CA TRP A 59 1.49 3.49 -12.59
C TRP A 59 2.84 3.66 -11.87
N VAL A 60 3.77 4.40 -12.47
CA VAL A 60 5.09 4.64 -11.85
C VAL A 60 4.94 5.33 -10.50
N VAL A 61 4.19 6.42 -10.47
CA VAL A 61 3.98 7.20 -9.25
C VAL A 61 3.20 6.40 -8.21
N HIS A 62 2.18 5.66 -8.62
CA HIS A 62 1.38 4.81 -7.74
C HIS A 62 2.25 3.74 -7.05
N LEU A 63 3.13 3.06 -7.78
CA LEU A 63 4.02 2.06 -7.20
C LEU A 63 5.06 2.67 -6.25
N VAL A 64 5.60 3.84 -6.57
CA VAL A 64 6.49 4.58 -5.67
C VAL A 64 5.77 4.96 -4.38
N ASN A 65 4.58 5.55 -4.49
CA ASN A 65 3.75 5.89 -3.32
C ASN A 65 3.38 4.66 -2.50
N SER A 66 3.08 3.54 -3.16
CA SER A 66 2.75 2.27 -2.50
C SER A 66 3.95 1.70 -1.72
N ALA A 67 5.16 1.79 -2.27
CA ALA A 67 6.37 1.40 -1.56
C ALA A 67 6.60 2.30 -0.32
N VAL A 68 6.45 3.61 -0.46
CA VAL A 68 6.55 4.57 0.65
C VAL A 68 5.48 4.29 1.71
N ALA A 69 4.25 4.05 1.31
CA ALA A 69 3.16 3.71 2.23
C ALA A 69 3.43 2.38 2.97
N GLY A 70 4.01 1.38 2.30
CA GLY A 70 4.47 0.15 2.93
C GLY A 70 5.59 0.35 3.94
N LEU A 71 6.53 1.27 3.66
CA LEU A 71 7.56 1.68 4.62
C LEU A 71 6.94 2.34 5.86
N VAL A 72 6.00 3.25 5.68
CA VAL A 72 5.30 3.93 6.77
C VAL A 72 4.53 2.90 7.61
N PHE A 73 3.81 1.97 6.99
CA PHE A 73 3.15 0.86 7.68
C PHE A 73 4.13 0.06 8.55
N ALA A 74 5.27 -0.36 7.98
CA ALA A 74 6.29 -1.10 8.71
C ALA A 74 6.85 -0.34 9.91
N VAL A 75 6.99 0.99 9.81
CA VAL A 75 7.38 1.86 10.94
C VAL A 75 6.31 1.87 12.01
N ILE A 76 5.05 2.03 11.63
CA ILE A 76 3.90 2.10 12.55
C ILE A 76 3.77 0.80 13.34
N VAL A 77 3.67 -0.35 12.66
CA VAL A 77 3.46 -1.66 13.31
C VAL A 77 4.70 -2.17 14.07
N SER A 78 5.85 -1.54 13.88
CA SER A 78 7.06 -1.85 14.66
C SER A 78 7.11 -1.11 16.00
N ARG A 79 6.19 -0.20 16.30
CA ARG A 79 6.12 0.48 17.58
C ARG A 79 5.77 -0.51 18.69
N PRO A 80 6.36 -0.42 19.89
CA PRO A 80 6.14 -1.41 20.94
C PRO A 80 4.67 -1.71 21.21
N ILE A 81 3.84 -0.65 21.30
CA ILE A 81 2.42 -0.78 21.56
C ILE A 81 1.63 -1.52 20.47
N LEU A 82 2.03 -1.43 19.21
CA LEU A 82 1.35 -2.07 18.08
C LEU A 82 1.95 -3.43 17.72
N ARG A 83 3.19 -3.68 18.12
CA ARG A 83 3.90 -4.92 17.80
C ARG A 83 3.22 -6.16 18.39
N GLU A 84 2.67 -6.04 19.58
CA GLU A 84 1.91 -7.11 20.22
C GLU A 84 0.55 -7.32 19.53
N GLN A 85 -0.09 -6.22 19.09
CA GLN A 85 -1.38 -6.23 18.38
C GLN A 85 -1.27 -6.62 16.90
N THR A 86 -0.09 -6.88 16.40
CA THR A 86 0.19 -7.33 15.03
C THR A 86 1.07 -8.56 15.01
N ALA A 87 0.99 -9.39 16.08
CA ALA A 87 1.84 -10.57 16.25
C ALA A 87 1.47 -11.69 15.28
N SER A 88 0.18 -11.91 15.06
CA SER A 88 -0.35 -12.90 14.12
C SER A 88 -0.57 -12.33 12.71
N VAL A 89 -0.70 -13.23 11.73
CA VAL A 89 -1.05 -12.85 10.34
C VAL A 89 -2.40 -12.14 10.30
N ALA A 90 -3.41 -12.66 11.01
CA ALA A 90 -4.75 -12.07 11.03
C ALA A 90 -4.75 -10.64 11.60
N GLU A 91 -4.04 -10.40 12.69
CA GLU A 91 -3.90 -9.07 13.29
C GLU A 91 -3.13 -8.11 12.36
N SER A 92 -2.07 -8.59 11.70
CA SER A 92 -1.33 -7.79 10.71
C SER A 92 -2.21 -7.43 9.51
N VAL A 93 -3.06 -8.35 9.06
CA VAL A 93 -4.04 -8.09 7.99
C VAL A 93 -5.06 -7.05 8.44
N ALA A 94 -5.61 -7.18 9.65
CA ALA A 94 -6.55 -6.20 10.20
C ALA A 94 -5.92 -4.81 10.29
N ALA A 95 -4.68 -4.72 10.80
CA ALA A 95 -3.93 -3.46 10.84
C ALA A 95 -3.67 -2.89 9.42
N GLY A 96 -3.35 -3.75 8.45
CA GLY A 96 -3.19 -3.36 7.04
C GLY A 96 -4.48 -2.78 6.45
N VAL A 97 -5.62 -3.40 6.72
CA VAL A 97 -6.94 -2.91 6.26
C VAL A 97 -7.29 -1.56 6.89
N VAL A 98 -7.11 -1.41 8.20
CA VAL A 98 -7.35 -0.13 8.89
C VAL A 98 -6.43 0.98 8.35
N TYR A 99 -5.15 0.67 8.14
CA TYR A 99 -4.19 1.59 7.55
C TYR A 99 -4.57 1.99 6.13
N ALA A 100 -4.94 1.03 5.29
CA ALA A 100 -5.38 1.28 3.92
C ALA A 100 -6.68 2.09 3.86
N ALA A 101 -7.61 1.86 4.79
CA ALA A 101 -8.83 2.67 4.90
C ALA A 101 -8.51 4.14 5.24
N ALA A 102 -7.57 4.39 6.15
CA ALA A 102 -7.12 5.74 6.47
C ALA A 102 -6.46 6.44 5.26
N ILE A 103 -5.59 5.74 4.53
CA ILE A 103 -5.02 6.25 3.26
C ILE A 103 -6.14 6.51 2.23
N GLY A 104 -7.11 5.60 2.13
CA GLY A 104 -8.25 5.72 1.22
C GLY A 104 -9.06 6.98 1.48
N LEU A 105 -9.31 7.31 2.74
CA LEU A 105 -10.02 8.54 3.12
C LEU A 105 -9.23 9.80 2.68
N VAL A 106 -7.92 9.82 2.89
CA VAL A 106 -7.06 10.94 2.47
C VAL A 106 -7.00 11.03 0.95
N SER A 107 -6.77 9.92 0.26
CA SER A 107 -6.67 9.90 -1.20
C SER A 107 -7.98 10.29 -1.87
N THR A 108 -9.11 9.81 -1.38
CA THR A 108 -10.42 10.09 -1.98
C THR A 108 -10.95 11.46 -1.58
N GLY A 109 -10.75 11.86 -0.33
CA GLY A 109 -11.26 13.13 0.20
C GLY A 109 -10.40 14.34 -0.16
N LEU A 110 -9.11 14.16 -0.44
CA LEU A 110 -8.19 15.25 -0.71
C LEU A 110 -7.47 15.11 -2.04
N LEU A 111 -6.77 13.99 -2.29
CA LEU A 111 -5.89 13.87 -3.46
C LEU A 111 -6.66 13.73 -4.77
N LEU A 112 -7.79 13.00 -4.77
CA LEU A 112 -8.60 12.86 -5.98
C LEU A 112 -9.25 14.20 -6.39
N PRO A 113 -9.91 14.97 -5.52
CA PRO A 113 -10.36 16.31 -5.87
C PRO A 113 -9.25 17.24 -6.34
N LEU A 114 -8.08 17.16 -5.72
CA LEU A 114 -6.92 17.95 -6.13
C LEU A 114 -6.47 17.58 -7.56
N SER A 115 -6.35 16.30 -7.88
CA SER A 115 -5.98 15.87 -9.23
C SER A 115 -7.03 16.22 -10.28
N MET A 116 -8.33 16.12 -9.94
CA MET A 116 -9.41 16.57 -10.80
C MET A 116 -9.29 18.07 -11.12
N ASN A 117 -9.01 18.88 -10.10
CA ASN A 117 -8.80 20.32 -10.28
C ASN A 117 -7.55 20.61 -11.16
N MET A 118 -6.46 19.88 -10.97
CA MET A 118 -5.25 20.01 -11.80
C MET A 118 -5.50 19.64 -13.28
N LEU A 119 -6.40 18.68 -13.54
CA LEU A 119 -6.81 18.29 -14.87
C LEU A 119 -7.92 19.19 -15.47
N GLY A 120 -8.50 20.09 -14.70
CA GLY A 120 -9.62 20.94 -15.11
C GLY A 120 -10.92 20.15 -15.34
N VAL A 121 -11.09 18.97 -14.71
CA VAL A 121 -12.27 18.12 -14.85
C VAL A 121 -13.14 18.20 -13.59
N GLN A 122 -14.46 18.16 -13.80
CA GLN A 122 -15.45 18.25 -12.70
C GLN A 122 -16.24 16.97 -12.48
N SER A 123 -16.02 15.96 -13.32
CA SER A 123 -16.65 14.64 -13.19
C SER A 123 -15.62 13.58 -12.83
N PHE A 124 -16.09 12.52 -12.19
CA PHE A 124 -15.26 11.32 -11.99
C PHE A 124 -14.77 10.77 -13.33
N PRO A 125 -13.61 10.10 -13.35
CA PRO A 125 -13.13 9.40 -14.54
C PRO A 125 -14.16 8.38 -15.01
N GLU A 126 -14.21 8.16 -16.33
CA GLU A 126 -15.03 7.08 -16.89
C GLU A 126 -14.32 5.75 -16.64
N PRO A 127 -15.02 4.76 -16.04
CA PRO A 127 -14.47 3.42 -15.89
C PRO A 127 -14.20 2.79 -17.26
N LEU A 128 -13.30 1.81 -17.33
CA LEU A 128 -13.01 1.09 -18.59
C LEU A 128 -14.23 0.37 -19.16
N VAL A 129 -15.17 -0.03 -18.31
CA VAL A 129 -16.49 -0.52 -18.72
C VAL A 129 -17.44 0.68 -18.60
N PRO A 130 -17.82 1.33 -19.72
CA PRO A 130 -18.66 2.50 -19.67
C PRO A 130 -20.07 2.13 -19.20
N LEU A 131 -20.49 2.76 -18.11
CA LEU A 131 -21.84 2.63 -17.56
C LEU A 131 -22.52 4.00 -17.56
N PRO A 132 -23.81 4.07 -17.95
CA PRO A 132 -24.50 5.36 -18.07
C PRO A 132 -24.76 6.01 -16.70
N GLY A 133 -24.57 7.33 -16.65
CA GLY A 133 -25.01 8.19 -15.54
C GLY A 133 -24.38 7.82 -14.18
N MET A 134 -25.23 7.75 -13.15
CA MET A 134 -24.78 7.48 -11.77
C MET A 134 -24.14 6.11 -11.56
N LEU A 135 -24.42 5.12 -12.40
CA LEU A 135 -23.80 3.79 -12.29
C LEU A 135 -22.30 3.84 -12.54
N GLY A 136 -21.84 4.66 -13.50
CA GLY A 136 -20.41 4.88 -13.74
C GLY A 136 -19.71 5.47 -12.52
N SER A 137 -20.27 6.53 -11.94
CA SER A 137 -19.74 7.15 -10.72
C SER A 137 -19.73 6.20 -9.54
N PHE A 138 -20.77 5.39 -9.37
CA PHE A 138 -20.84 4.38 -8.33
C PHE A 138 -19.76 3.31 -8.50
N LEU A 139 -19.53 2.85 -9.73
CA LEU A 139 -18.47 1.88 -10.03
C LEU A 139 -17.09 2.44 -9.68
N VAL A 140 -16.81 3.72 -9.97
CA VAL A 140 -15.56 4.39 -9.60
C VAL A 140 -15.40 4.40 -8.08
N ILE A 141 -16.40 4.83 -7.34
CA ILE A 141 -16.35 4.89 -5.87
C ILE A 141 -16.14 3.49 -5.27
N LEU A 142 -16.89 2.51 -5.75
CA LEU A 142 -16.77 1.11 -5.33
C LEU A 142 -15.37 0.58 -5.62
N SER A 143 -14.84 0.84 -6.82
CA SER A 143 -13.50 0.41 -7.21
C SER A 143 -12.42 1.02 -6.33
N VAL A 144 -12.57 2.29 -5.92
CA VAL A 144 -11.65 2.93 -4.97
C VAL A 144 -11.68 2.24 -3.61
N GLY A 145 -12.87 1.93 -3.09
CA GLY A 145 -13.02 1.20 -1.83
C GLY A 145 -12.39 -0.20 -1.88
N VAL A 146 -12.72 -0.95 -2.93
CA VAL A 146 -12.16 -2.32 -3.16
C VAL A 146 -10.65 -2.27 -3.35
N ALA A 147 -10.12 -1.29 -4.08
CA ALA A 147 -8.69 -1.13 -4.29
C ALA A 147 -7.92 -0.93 -2.97
N HIS A 148 -8.42 -0.07 -2.07
CA HIS A 148 -7.81 0.12 -0.76
C HIS A 148 -7.96 -1.12 0.13
N LEU A 149 -9.08 -1.83 0.06
CA LEU A 149 -9.24 -3.12 0.75
C LEU A 149 -8.21 -4.14 0.26
N VAL A 150 -8.04 -4.30 -1.05
CA VAL A 150 -7.02 -5.17 -1.65
C VAL A 150 -5.62 -4.77 -1.20
N TYR A 151 -5.32 -3.47 -1.19
CA TYR A 151 -4.05 -2.96 -0.68
C TYR A 151 -3.80 -3.40 0.77
N GLY A 152 -4.76 -3.18 1.65
CA GLY A 152 -4.64 -3.51 3.07
C GLY A 152 -4.47 -5.00 3.33
N LEU A 153 -5.26 -5.84 2.65
CA LEU A 153 -5.16 -7.29 2.73
C LEU A 153 -3.78 -7.80 2.28
N LEU A 154 -3.30 -7.35 1.13
CA LEU A 154 -2.00 -7.76 0.60
C LEU A 154 -0.84 -7.20 1.43
N LEU A 155 -0.91 -5.94 1.87
CA LEU A 155 0.11 -5.31 2.70
C LEU A 155 0.29 -6.07 4.02
N GLY A 156 -0.79 -6.28 4.76
CA GLY A 156 -0.77 -6.98 6.05
C GLY A 156 -0.29 -8.43 5.92
N SER A 157 -0.80 -9.16 4.93
CA SER A 157 -0.43 -10.56 4.68
C SER A 157 1.05 -10.70 4.30
N THR A 158 1.51 -9.94 3.30
CA THR A 158 2.90 -10.04 2.82
C THR A 158 3.90 -9.59 3.87
N TYR A 159 3.57 -8.55 4.65
CA TYR A 159 4.42 -8.09 5.74
C TYR A 159 4.55 -9.14 6.85
N ALA A 160 3.45 -9.77 7.29
CA ALA A 160 3.45 -10.80 8.31
C ALA A 160 4.23 -12.04 7.87
N LEU A 161 3.94 -12.57 6.67
CA LEU A 161 4.62 -13.75 6.12
C LEU A 161 6.13 -13.54 5.95
N SER A 162 6.55 -12.34 5.55
CA SER A 162 7.97 -12.01 5.44
C SER A 162 8.65 -12.00 6.82
N ARG A 163 7.95 -11.56 7.85
CA ARG A 163 8.45 -11.53 9.22
C ARG A 163 8.59 -12.93 9.82
N GLU A 164 7.64 -13.83 9.55
CA GLU A 164 7.68 -15.23 10.00
C GLU A 164 8.85 -16.00 9.38
N ARG A 165 9.07 -15.84 8.08
CA ARG A 165 10.20 -16.50 7.38
C ARG A 165 11.54 -16.20 8.02
N LEU A 166 11.77 -14.96 8.40
CA LEU A 166 13.02 -14.58 9.05
C LEU A 166 13.15 -15.10 10.46
N ALA A 167 12.05 -15.15 11.22
CA ALA A 167 12.11 -15.74 12.54
C ALA A 167 12.57 -17.19 12.46
N MET A 168 12.14 -17.93 11.42
CA MET A 168 12.59 -19.32 11.19
C MET A 168 14.06 -19.43 10.76
N GLU A 169 14.56 -18.50 9.92
CA GLU A 169 15.97 -18.51 9.47
C GLU A 169 16.96 -18.14 10.58
N THR A 170 16.51 -17.47 11.64
CA THR A 170 17.37 -17.05 12.76
C THR A 170 17.46 -18.08 13.90
N VAL A 171 16.69 -19.17 13.84
CA VAL A 171 16.80 -20.29 14.79
C VAL A 171 18.04 -21.12 14.40
N PRO A 172 19.06 -21.25 15.27
CA PRO A 172 20.20 -22.11 15.00
C PRO A 172 19.71 -23.56 14.82
N THR A 173 20.04 -24.19 13.70
CA THR A 173 19.91 -25.65 13.58
C THR A 173 20.93 -26.26 14.55
N GLU A 174 20.46 -26.69 15.71
CA GLU A 174 21.26 -27.54 16.59
C GLU A 174 21.54 -28.85 15.83
N GLY A 175 22.75 -28.96 15.30
CA GLY A 175 23.32 -30.17 14.70
C GLY A 175 24.25 -30.87 15.67
#